data_3bfc53cf70b8a6121913a7c88f9e86f5
#
_entry.id   3bfc53cf70b8a6121913a7c88f9e86f5
#
_cell.length_a   1.000
_cell.length_b   1.000
_cell.length_c   1.000
_cell.angle_alpha   90.00
_cell.angle_beta   90.00
_cell.angle_gamma   90.00
#
_symmetry.space_group_name_H-M   'P 1'
#
loop_
_entity.id
_entity.type
_entity.pdbx_description
1 polymer ?
#
loop_
_entity_poly.entity_id
_entity_poly.type
_entity_poly.pdbx_seq_one_letter_code
_entity_poly.pdbx_strand_id
1 'polypeptide(L)'
;MRLRERVEERIRDWEVVVRDTLDTQSSFVAFGTCNNLPVVLKVIRQFGDEWKCGEVLNAFDGRGVVRVYEYIDGAVLLERLNPGTPLATMALNGRDEEATDIIAGVIQRMAHPGESLQRFVSAEEWGKGFHRYLASGDTQIPNHLVEKGERWYSKLCATQQDIRLLHGDLQHYNILFDRERGWVAIDPKGLMGEIEYEIGAGLRNPCENPELFTSREMVEGRLRRYESKLKLDPKRALGWGFAQAVLSAIWSVEDGFTVDGRNPALMLANTIQPMLE
;
A
#
# COMPACT_ATOMS: atom_id res chain seq x y z
N MET A 1 -25.49 -10.64 -1.04
CA MET A 1 -25.96 -9.43 -1.75
C MET A 1 -25.00 -9.11 -2.89
N ARG A 2 -25.50 -8.84 -4.10
CA ARG A 2 -24.67 -8.52 -5.27
C ARG A 2 -24.03 -7.14 -5.11
N LEU A 3 -22.90 -6.89 -5.77
CA LEU A 3 -22.20 -5.59 -5.70
C LEU A 3 -23.15 -4.41 -5.97
N ARG A 4 -23.93 -4.52 -7.05
CA ARG A 4 -24.88 -3.47 -7.45
C ARG A 4 -25.91 -3.14 -6.36
N GLU A 5 -26.48 -4.15 -5.72
CA GLU A 5 -27.43 -3.97 -4.61
C GLU A 5 -26.77 -3.25 -3.42
N ARG A 6 -25.51 -3.60 -3.10
CA ARG A 6 -24.75 -2.94 -2.04
C ARG A 6 -24.45 -1.48 -2.38
N VAL A 7 -24.12 -1.19 -3.64
CA VAL A 7 -23.87 0.18 -4.11
C VAL A 7 -25.14 1.02 -4.00
N GLU A 8 -26.28 0.51 -4.52
CA GLU A 8 -27.58 1.21 -4.47
C GLU A 8 -28.04 1.45 -3.03
N GLU A 9 -27.80 0.49 -2.15
CA GLU A 9 -28.10 0.61 -0.70
C GLU A 9 -27.24 1.70 -0.06
N ARG A 10 -25.90 1.72 -0.29
CA ARG A 10 -25.03 2.74 0.31
C ARG A 10 -25.30 4.14 -0.24
N ILE A 11 -25.60 4.28 -1.53
CA ILE A 11 -25.99 5.56 -2.13
C ILE A 11 -27.22 6.12 -1.42
N ARG A 12 -28.24 5.26 -1.17
CA ARG A 12 -29.47 5.67 -0.50
C ARG A 12 -29.23 5.98 0.98
N ASP A 13 -28.58 5.08 1.71
CA ASP A 13 -28.43 5.18 3.17
C ASP A 13 -27.52 6.34 3.59
N TRP A 14 -26.52 6.65 2.77
CA TRP A 14 -25.60 7.77 3.00
C TRP A 14 -25.95 9.02 2.19
N GLU A 15 -27.14 9.05 1.57
CA GLU A 15 -27.68 10.20 0.83
C GLU A 15 -26.68 10.78 -0.21
N VAL A 16 -25.96 9.91 -0.92
CA VAL A 16 -24.97 10.32 -1.89
C VAL A 16 -25.61 10.70 -3.22
N VAL A 17 -25.43 11.94 -3.64
CA VAL A 17 -25.80 12.39 -4.99
C VAL A 17 -24.63 12.13 -5.93
N VAL A 18 -24.68 11.02 -6.66
CA VAL A 18 -23.62 10.58 -7.57
C VAL A 18 -23.53 11.49 -8.80
N ARG A 19 -22.31 11.85 -9.18
CA ARG A 19 -21.99 12.68 -10.35
C ARG A 19 -21.18 11.94 -11.40
N ASP A 20 -20.27 11.06 -10.94
CA ASP A 20 -19.37 10.29 -11.80
C ASP A 20 -19.02 8.98 -11.12
N THR A 21 -18.58 7.97 -11.88
CA THR A 21 -18.24 6.65 -11.35
C THR A 21 -16.99 6.11 -12.00
N LEU A 22 -16.24 5.31 -11.25
CA LEU A 22 -15.08 4.56 -11.71
C LEU A 22 -15.22 3.10 -11.26
N ASP A 23 -15.14 2.21 -12.21
CA ASP A 23 -15.18 0.77 -11.95
C ASP A 23 -13.75 0.21 -11.96
N THR A 24 -13.28 -0.27 -10.81
CA THR A 24 -11.95 -0.83 -10.66
C THR A 24 -12.00 -2.34 -10.48
N GLN A 25 -10.85 -3.00 -10.51
CA GLN A 25 -10.77 -4.44 -10.29
C GLN A 25 -11.23 -4.83 -8.87
N SER A 26 -10.88 -4.06 -7.84
CA SER A 26 -11.20 -4.37 -6.43
C SER A 26 -12.47 -3.70 -5.91
N SER A 27 -12.95 -2.62 -6.54
CA SER A 27 -14.03 -1.80 -6.01
C SER A 27 -14.84 -1.06 -7.07
N PHE A 28 -16.05 -0.63 -6.69
CA PHE A 28 -16.82 0.40 -7.36
C PHE A 28 -16.63 1.71 -6.60
N VAL A 29 -16.29 2.78 -7.32
CA VAL A 29 -16.06 4.12 -6.77
C VAL A 29 -17.06 5.09 -7.38
N ALA A 30 -17.77 5.85 -6.56
CA ALA A 30 -18.64 6.92 -7.02
C ALA A 30 -18.17 8.26 -6.44
N PHE A 31 -18.07 9.26 -7.32
CA PHE A 31 -17.79 10.64 -6.97
C PHE A 31 -19.08 11.43 -6.92
N GLY A 32 -19.30 12.19 -5.87
CA GLY A 32 -20.55 12.91 -5.71
C GLY A 32 -20.52 13.91 -4.57
N THR A 33 -21.72 14.19 -4.04
CA THR A 33 -21.92 15.05 -2.87
C THR A 33 -22.82 14.37 -1.85
N CYS A 34 -22.56 14.61 -0.58
CA CYS A 34 -23.41 14.27 0.55
C CYS A 34 -23.57 15.54 1.41
N ASN A 35 -24.81 16.02 1.66
CA ASN A 35 -25.05 17.27 2.37
C ASN A 35 -24.24 18.47 1.79
N ASN A 36 -24.14 18.57 0.47
CA ASN A 36 -23.34 19.53 -0.28
C ASN A 36 -21.82 19.43 -0.12
N LEU A 37 -21.31 18.48 0.64
CA LEU A 37 -19.89 18.21 0.76
C LEU A 37 -19.43 17.27 -0.37
N PRO A 38 -18.30 17.56 -1.03
CA PRO A 38 -17.72 16.63 -2.02
C PRO A 38 -17.26 15.34 -1.35
N VAL A 39 -17.74 14.19 -1.87
CA VAL A 39 -17.44 12.86 -1.31
C VAL A 39 -17.01 11.86 -2.35
N VAL A 40 -16.36 10.79 -1.89
CA VAL A 40 -16.08 9.56 -2.62
C VAL A 40 -16.71 8.39 -1.88
N LEU A 41 -17.61 7.69 -2.53
CA LEU A 41 -18.14 6.41 -2.05
C LEU A 41 -17.33 5.28 -2.70
N LYS A 42 -16.67 4.45 -1.89
CA LYS A 42 -15.99 3.23 -2.34
C LYS A 42 -16.71 2.01 -1.80
N VAL A 43 -17.11 1.07 -2.69
CA VAL A 43 -17.74 -0.20 -2.32
C VAL A 43 -16.86 -1.34 -2.84
N ILE A 44 -16.30 -2.12 -1.93
CA ILE A 44 -15.37 -3.22 -2.22
C ILE A 44 -16.13 -4.38 -2.88
N ARG A 45 -15.59 -4.97 -3.96
CA ARG A 45 -16.29 -6.00 -4.73
C ARG A 45 -16.50 -7.28 -3.94
N GLN A 46 -15.46 -7.76 -3.28
CA GLN A 46 -15.48 -9.04 -2.58
C GLN A 46 -14.69 -8.98 -1.28
N PHE A 47 -14.97 -9.93 -0.41
CA PHE A 47 -14.23 -10.07 0.84
C PHE A 47 -12.73 -10.29 0.56
N GLY A 48 -11.87 -9.59 1.31
CA GLY A 48 -10.42 -9.61 1.18
C GLY A 48 -9.77 -8.50 2.01
N ASP A 49 -8.52 -8.19 1.72
CA ASP A 49 -7.69 -7.26 2.51
C ASP A 49 -8.29 -5.85 2.63
N GLU A 50 -8.99 -5.38 1.58
CA GLU A 50 -9.63 -4.06 1.59
C GLU A 50 -10.98 -4.02 2.30
N TRP A 51 -11.54 -5.18 2.71
CA TRP A 51 -12.89 -5.25 3.26
C TRP A 51 -13.11 -4.36 4.47
N LYS A 52 -12.07 -4.18 5.28
CA LYS A 52 -12.06 -3.34 6.49
C LYS A 52 -11.34 -2.01 6.31
N CYS A 53 -11.15 -1.53 5.08
CA CYS A 53 -10.41 -0.30 4.81
C CYS A 53 -10.96 0.93 5.57
N GLY A 54 -12.27 1.00 5.79
CA GLY A 54 -12.89 2.07 6.58
C GLY A 54 -12.47 2.05 8.05
N GLU A 55 -12.35 0.86 8.65
CA GLU A 55 -11.84 0.70 10.02
C GLU A 55 -10.38 1.13 10.14
N VAL A 56 -9.55 0.76 9.14
CA VAL A 56 -8.13 1.15 9.07
C VAL A 56 -7.99 2.66 8.96
N LEU A 57 -8.71 3.28 8.00
CA LEU A 57 -8.69 4.73 7.80
C LEU A 57 -9.16 5.47 9.05
N ASN A 58 -10.21 4.99 9.70
CA ASN A 58 -10.73 5.57 10.94
C ASN A 58 -9.71 5.49 12.08
N ALA A 59 -8.91 4.41 12.14
CA ALA A 59 -7.84 4.29 13.13
C ALA A 59 -6.72 5.32 12.94
N PHE A 60 -6.44 5.73 11.71
CA PHE A 60 -5.51 6.83 11.40
C PHE A 60 -6.08 8.22 11.72
N ASP A 61 -7.38 8.37 11.87
CA ASP A 61 -8.06 9.60 12.26
C ASP A 61 -7.69 10.82 11.40
N GLY A 62 -7.64 10.64 10.08
CA GLY A 62 -7.28 11.68 9.12
C GLY A 62 -5.82 12.15 9.18
N ARG A 63 -4.97 11.54 9.98
CA ARG A 63 -3.54 11.88 10.09
C ARG A 63 -2.76 11.31 8.91
N GLY A 64 -2.43 12.16 7.95
CA GLY A 64 -1.73 11.77 6.72
C GLY A 64 -2.57 10.95 5.74
N VAL A 65 -3.78 10.53 6.11
CA VAL A 65 -4.72 9.77 5.28
C VAL A 65 -6.01 10.55 5.02
N VAL A 66 -6.78 10.11 4.04
CA VAL A 66 -8.11 10.63 3.71
C VAL A 66 -9.07 10.48 4.91
N ARG A 67 -9.95 11.47 5.12
CA ARG A 67 -10.95 11.44 6.19
C ARG A 67 -12.11 10.52 5.82
N VAL A 68 -12.56 9.77 6.80
CA VAL A 68 -13.76 8.92 6.72
C VAL A 68 -14.95 9.69 7.29
N TYR A 69 -16.06 9.72 6.55
CA TYR A 69 -17.33 10.25 7.05
C TYR A 69 -18.20 9.12 7.58
N GLU A 70 -18.31 8.02 6.84
CA GLU A 70 -19.09 6.84 7.19
C GLU A 70 -18.37 5.58 6.72
N TYR A 71 -18.53 4.47 7.42
CA TYR A 71 -18.05 3.18 6.95
C TYR A 71 -18.83 2.01 7.55
N ILE A 72 -18.85 0.94 6.79
CA ILE A 72 -19.22 -0.41 7.20
C ILE A 72 -18.23 -1.39 6.55
N ASP A 73 -18.29 -2.64 6.94
CA ASP A 73 -17.54 -3.70 6.26
C ASP A 73 -17.86 -3.71 4.76
N GLY A 74 -16.83 -3.56 3.94
CA GLY A 74 -16.92 -3.54 2.49
C GLY A 74 -17.42 -2.25 1.84
N ALA A 75 -17.61 -1.15 2.60
CA ALA A 75 -17.93 0.16 2.02
C ALA A 75 -17.46 1.31 2.90
N VAL A 76 -17.04 2.42 2.27
CA VAL A 76 -16.59 3.63 2.97
C VAL A 76 -16.99 4.89 2.21
N LEU A 77 -17.39 5.92 2.94
CA LEU A 77 -17.64 7.28 2.45
C LEU A 77 -16.51 8.19 2.91
N LEU A 78 -15.81 8.77 1.96
CA LEU A 78 -14.57 9.53 2.17
C LEU A 78 -14.74 10.99 1.75
N GLU A 79 -13.90 11.88 2.29
CA GLU A 79 -13.68 13.19 1.69
C GLU A 79 -13.17 13.05 0.26
N ARG A 80 -13.55 13.98 -0.61
CA ARG A 80 -13.03 14.04 -1.96
C ARG A 80 -11.84 14.99 -2.03
N LEU A 81 -10.66 14.46 -2.31
CA LEU A 81 -9.45 15.26 -2.49
C LEU A 81 -9.49 16.03 -3.82
N ASN A 82 -9.08 17.29 -3.83
CA ASN A 82 -9.14 18.17 -5.00
C ASN A 82 -7.79 18.89 -5.24
N PRO A 83 -7.13 18.69 -6.40
CA PRO A 83 -7.58 17.96 -7.59
C PRO A 83 -7.52 16.43 -7.50
N GLY A 84 -6.88 15.84 -6.48
CA GLY A 84 -6.69 14.39 -6.38
C GLY A 84 -5.62 13.84 -7.33
N THR A 85 -4.61 14.68 -7.69
CA THR A 85 -3.52 14.27 -8.58
C THR A 85 -2.61 13.25 -7.86
N PRO A 86 -2.36 12.05 -8.45
CA PRO A 86 -1.46 11.07 -7.85
C PRO A 86 -0.01 11.55 -7.79
N LEU A 87 0.69 11.18 -6.72
CA LEU A 87 2.11 11.46 -6.55
C LEU A 87 2.98 10.79 -7.64
N ALA A 88 2.49 9.70 -8.22
CA ALA A 88 3.13 9.03 -9.36
C ALA A 88 3.41 10.01 -10.52
N THR A 89 2.52 10.97 -10.77
CA THR A 89 2.73 12.00 -11.79
C THR A 89 4.02 12.80 -11.56
N MET A 90 4.39 13.07 -10.31
CA MET A 90 5.62 13.79 -9.97
C MET A 90 6.86 12.93 -10.26
N ALA A 91 6.89 11.69 -9.81
CA ALA A 91 8.00 10.76 -10.03
C ALA A 91 8.23 10.48 -11.52
N LEU A 92 7.15 10.22 -12.28
CA LEU A 92 7.18 9.99 -13.73
C LEU A 92 7.69 11.22 -14.53
N ASN A 93 7.56 12.43 -13.99
CA ASN A 93 8.10 13.66 -14.55
C ASN A 93 9.51 14.00 -14.05
N GLY A 94 10.27 13.02 -13.52
CA GLY A 94 11.67 13.17 -13.13
C GLY A 94 11.88 13.85 -11.76
N ARG A 95 10.85 13.98 -10.94
CA ARG A 95 10.92 14.54 -9.58
C ARG A 95 10.79 13.44 -8.52
N ASP A 96 11.47 12.32 -8.72
CA ASP A 96 11.39 11.16 -7.83
C ASP A 96 11.92 11.43 -6.42
N GLU A 97 12.96 12.23 -6.33
CA GLU A 97 13.51 12.63 -5.03
C GLU A 97 12.50 13.38 -4.17
N GLU A 98 11.78 14.33 -4.75
CA GLU A 98 10.73 15.06 -4.05
C GLU A 98 9.56 14.13 -3.71
N ALA A 99 9.18 13.24 -4.62
CA ALA A 99 8.14 12.25 -4.37
C ALA A 99 8.49 11.35 -3.19
N THR A 100 9.74 10.90 -3.09
CA THR A 100 10.23 10.11 -1.96
C THR A 100 10.18 10.89 -0.64
N ASP A 101 10.56 12.16 -0.65
CA ASP A 101 10.46 13.03 0.54
C ASP A 101 9.01 13.24 0.97
N ILE A 102 8.07 13.31 0.02
CA ILE A 102 6.64 13.41 0.29
C ILE A 102 6.11 12.12 0.92
N ILE A 103 6.48 10.94 0.39
CA ILE A 103 6.11 9.65 0.99
C ILE A 103 6.60 9.60 2.45
N ALA A 104 7.86 9.94 2.70
CA ALA A 104 8.41 10.00 4.05
C ALA A 104 7.61 10.94 4.96
N GLY A 105 7.23 12.12 4.45
CA GLY A 105 6.40 13.08 5.19
C GLY A 105 4.98 12.57 5.46
N VAL A 106 4.39 11.79 4.56
CA VAL A 106 3.09 11.11 4.79
C VAL A 106 3.24 10.07 5.91
N ILE A 107 4.28 9.21 5.84
CA ILE A 107 4.57 8.21 6.89
C ILE A 107 4.72 8.88 8.27
N GLN A 108 5.43 10.00 8.36
CA GLN A 108 5.59 10.74 9.64
C GLN A 108 4.26 11.23 10.20
N ARG A 109 3.33 11.70 9.34
CA ARG A 109 2.00 12.15 9.78
C ARG A 109 1.09 10.99 10.18
N MET A 110 1.23 9.83 9.56
CA MET A 110 0.48 8.61 9.88
C MET A 110 0.93 7.96 11.19
N ALA A 111 2.11 8.34 11.73
CA ALA A 111 2.65 7.75 12.95
C ALA A 111 1.60 7.72 14.07
N HIS A 112 1.23 6.53 14.50
CA HIS A 112 0.21 6.31 15.51
C HIS A 112 0.82 5.71 16.75
N PRO A 113 0.62 6.29 17.96
CA PRO A 113 0.94 5.61 19.20
C PRO A 113 0.00 4.40 19.35
N GLY A 114 0.60 3.23 19.58
CA GLY A 114 -0.08 1.94 19.51
C GLY A 114 -0.98 1.61 20.68
N GLU A 115 -2.18 2.17 20.74
CA GLU A 115 -3.21 1.66 21.66
C GLU A 115 -4.20 0.75 20.91
N SER A 116 -4.33 -0.49 21.41
CA SER A 116 -5.35 -1.47 21.01
C SER A 116 -5.36 -1.88 19.53
N LEU A 117 -4.20 -2.26 18.97
CA LEU A 117 -4.04 -2.57 17.54
C LEU A 117 -4.12 -4.07 17.19
N GLN A 118 -4.37 -4.95 18.15
CA GLN A 118 -4.43 -6.42 17.96
C GLN A 118 -5.51 -6.90 16.98
N ARG A 119 -6.38 -6.01 16.53
CA ARG A 119 -7.47 -6.30 15.58
C ARG A 119 -7.04 -6.26 14.10
N PHE A 120 -5.87 -5.70 13.80
CA PHE A 120 -5.34 -5.62 12.44
C PHE A 120 -4.39 -6.77 12.15
N VAL A 121 -4.29 -7.13 10.88
CA VAL A 121 -3.43 -8.22 10.39
C VAL A 121 -1.97 -7.90 10.67
N SER A 122 -1.19 -8.87 11.15
CA SER A 122 0.24 -8.69 11.39
C SER A 122 1.09 -8.98 10.14
N ALA A 123 2.31 -8.44 10.11
CA ALA A 123 3.29 -8.80 9.09
C ALA A 123 3.54 -10.32 9.04
N GLU A 124 3.57 -11.00 10.19
CA GLU A 124 3.69 -12.47 10.25
C GLU A 124 2.57 -13.20 9.50
N GLU A 125 1.33 -12.72 9.64
CA GLU A 125 0.18 -13.32 8.94
C GLU A 125 0.33 -13.19 7.42
N TRP A 126 0.77 -12.02 6.93
CA TRP A 126 1.05 -11.83 5.51
C TRP A 126 2.18 -12.73 5.02
N GLY A 127 3.21 -12.94 5.83
CA GLY A 127 4.33 -13.84 5.53
C GLY A 127 3.93 -15.28 5.22
N LYS A 128 2.74 -15.73 5.63
CA LYS A 128 2.23 -17.07 5.27
C LYS A 128 2.07 -17.25 3.74
N GLY A 129 2.05 -16.17 2.97
CA GLY A 129 2.08 -16.21 1.51
C GLY A 129 3.27 -17.01 0.95
N PHE A 130 4.44 -16.91 1.56
CA PHE A 130 5.62 -17.68 1.14
C PHE A 130 5.37 -19.18 1.19
N HIS A 131 4.86 -19.68 2.32
CA HIS A 131 4.53 -21.11 2.49
C HIS A 131 3.45 -21.57 1.50
N ARG A 132 2.41 -20.77 1.30
CA ARG A 132 1.34 -21.10 0.33
C ARG A 132 1.90 -21.23 -1.08
N TYR A 133 2.75 -20.29 -1.48
CA TYR A 133 3.38 -20.31 -2.81
C TYR A 133 4.25 -21.55 -2.99
N LEU A 134 5.16 -21.86 -2.05
CA LEU A 134 6.03 -23.04 -2.12
C LEU A 134 5.22 -24.36 -2.15
N ALA A 135 4.09 -24.40 -1.43
CA ALA A 135 3.21 -25.56 -1.42
C ALA A 135 2.36 -25.71 -2.70
N SER A 136 2.14 -24.64 -3.45
CA SER A 136 1.35 -24.66 -4.69
C SER A 136 2.05 -25.39 -5.84
N GLY A 137 3.39 -25.49 -5.80
CA GLY A 137 4.21 -26.04 -6.89
C GLY A 137 4.32 -25.09 -8.09
N ASP A 138 3.88 -23.82 -7.98
CA ASP A 138 4.10 -22.81 -9.01
C ASP A 138 5.60 -22.52 -9.16
N THR A 139 6.04 -22.21 -10.38
CA THR A 139 7.45 -22.01 -10.75
C THR A 139 7.72 -20.67 -11.42
N GLN A 140 6.76 -19.77 -11.44
CA GLN A 140 6.93 -18.44 -12.06
C GLN A 140 7.97 -17.60 -11.33
N ILE A 141 8.09 -17.77 -10.00
CA ILE A 141 9.15 -17.15 -9.19
C ILE A 141 10.16 -18.22 -8.82
N PRO A 142 11.47 -18.02 -9.05
CA PRO A 142 12.49 -19.01 -8.71
C PRO A 142 12.46 -19.40 -7.23
N ASN A 143 12.39 -20.69 -6.91
CA ASN A 143 12.28 -21.18 -5.54
C ASN A 143 13.36 -20.63 -4.59
N HIS A 144 14.62 -20.54 -5.06
CA HIS A 144 15.72 -19.99 -4.26
C HIS A 144 15.48 -18.55 -3.83
N LEU A 145 14.77 -17.75 -4.66
CA LEU A 145 14.42 -16.36 -4.35
C LEU A 145 13.29 -16.32 -3.31
N VAL A 146 12.29 -17.18 -3.47
CA VAL A 146 11.18 -17.32 -2.51
C VAL A 146 11.70 -17.74 -1.14
N GLU A 147 12.54 -18.78 -1.06
CA GLU A 147 13.15 -19.25 0.17
C GLU A 147 14.06 -18.19 0.84
N LYS A 148 14.83 -17.43 0.05
CA LYS A 148 15.65 -16.31 0.58
C LYS A 148 14.74 -15.21 1.10
N GLY A 149 13.65 -14.87 0.38
CA GLY A 149 12.63 -13.90 0.81
C GLY A 149 11.97 -14.30 2.13
N GLU A 150 11.55 -15.57 2.24
CA GLU A 150 10.96 -16.12 3.46
C GLU A 150 11.92 -16.05 4.66
N ARG A 151 13.17 -16.45 4.48
CA ARG A 151 14.19 -16.37 5.56
C ARG A 151 14.38 -14.94 6.06
N TRP A 152 14.46 -13.96 5.15
CA TRP A 152 14.55 -12.55 5.52
C TRP A 152 13.29 -12.08 6.22
N TYR A 153 12.12 -12.40 5.67
CA TYR A 153 10.82 -12.01 6.22
C TYR A 153 10.65 -12.55 7.66
N SER A 154 10.87 -13.85 7.86
CA SER A 154 10.74 -14.48 9.17
C SER A 154 11.73 -13.92 10.19
N LYS A 155 13.00 -13.67 9.78
CA LYS A 155 14.00 -13.06 10.64
C LYS A 155 13.59 -11.65 11.07
N LEU A 156 13.08 -10.84 10.14
CA LEU A 156 12.65 -9.47 10.42
C LEU A 156 11.41 -9.47 11.31
N CYS A 157 10.42 -10.32 11.04
CA CYS A 157 9.25 -10.48 11.91
C CYS A 157 9.63 -10.85 13.36
N ALA A 158 10.55 -11.80 13.54
CA ALA A 158 10.99 -12.24 14.86
C ALA A 158 11.75 -11.18 15.66
N THR A 159 12.19 -10.12 15.02
CA THR A 159 13.02 -9.06 15.63
C THR A 159 12.44 -7.66 15.50
N GLN A 160 11.15 -7.54 15.15
CA GLN A 160 10.47 -6.24 15.02
C GLN A 160 10.53 -5.44 16.32
N GLN A 161 10.68 -4.13 16.16
CA GLN A 161 10.61 -3.16 17.25
C GLN A 161 9.58 -2.08 16.88
N ASP A 162 9.02 -1.41 17.89
CA ASP A 162 8.07 -0.31 17.70
C ASP A 162 6.94 -0.64 16.70
N ILE A 163 6.30 -1.80 16.91
CA ILE A 163 5.17 -2.26 16.07
C ILE A 163 4.04 -1.24 16.14
N ARG A 164 3.57 -0.82 14.97
CA ARG A 164 2.52 0.17 14.79
C ARG A 164 1.58 -0.20 13.65
N LEU A 165 0.45 0.50 13.55
CA LEU A 165 -0.40 0.39 12.38
C LEU A 165 0.29 1.07 11.19
N LEU A 166 0.46 0.35 10.12
CA LEU A 166 1.00 0.79 8.84
C LEU A 166 -0.13 0.86 7.80
N HIS A 167 0.09 1.63 6.76
CA HIS A 167 -0.76 1.62 5.58
C HIS A 167 -0.70 0.25 4.88
N GLY A 168 0.49 -0.33 4.79
CA GLY A 168 0.73 -1.66 4.23
C GLY A 168 0.83 -1.72 2.71
N ASP A 169 0.44 -0.65 2.00
CA ASP A 169 0.62 -0.48 0.55
C ASP A 169 0.82 0.99 0.19
N LEU A 170 1.69 1.68 0.94
CA LEU A 170 1.96 3.09 0.71
C LEU A 170 2.90 3.29 -0.48
N GLN A 171 2.33 3.74 -1.58
CA GLN A 171 3.05 3.94 -2.82
C GLN A 171 2.49 5.14 -3.61
N HIS A 172 3.12 5.50 -4.69
CA HIS A 172 2.92 6.75 -5.42
C HIS A 172 1.48 6.99 -5.93
N TYR A 173 0.71 5.93 -6.24
CA TYR A 173 -0.69 6.07 -6.67
C TYR A 173 -1.65 6.18 -5.49
N ASN A 174 -1.24 5.72 -4.32
CA ASN A 174 -2.03 5.78 -3.10
C ASN A 174 -1.77 7.06 -2.29
N ILE A 175 -1.08 8.05 -2.88
CA ILE A 175 -0.89 9.39 -2.31
C ILE A 175 -1.38 10.41 -3.31
N LEU A 176 -2.40 11.19 -2.93
CA LEU A 176 -3.03 12.18 -3.78
C LEU A 176 -2.81 13.58 -3.24
N PHE A 177 -2.68 14.55 -4.15
CA PHE A 177 -2.58 15.96 -3.79
C PHE A 177 -3.95 16.59 -3.57
N ASP A 178 -4.08 17.29 -2.45
CA ASP A 178 -5.22 18.15 -2.14
C ASP A 178 -4.76 19.59 -1.87
N ARG A 179 -5.52 20.60 -2.36
CA ARG A 179 -5.12 22.00 -2.25
C ARG A 179 -5.06 22.51 -0.81
N GLU A 180 -5.89 21.97 0.08
CA GLU A 180 -5.99 22.43 1.46
C GLU A 180 -5.12 21.59 2.40
N ARG A 181 -5.03 20.28 2.13
CA ARG A 181 -4.35 19.32 3.00
C ARG A 181 -2.95 18.92 2.53
N GLY A 182 -2.57 19.29 1.30
CA GLY A 182 -1.35 18.82 0.66
C GLY A 182 -1.45 17.34 0.25
N TRP A 183 -0.41 16.57 0.45
CA TRP A 183 -0.35 15.16 0.06
C TRP A 183 -0.98 14.25 1.11
N VAL A 184 -1.94 13.43 0.71
CA VAL A 184 -2.80 12.61 1.57
C VAL A 184 -2.86 11.19 1.03
N ALA A 185 -2.69 10.19 1.91
CA ALA A 185 -2.77 8.78 1.53
C ALA A 185 -4.23 8.28 1.48
N ILE A 186 -4.47 7.33 0.57
CA ILE A 186 -5.73 6.62 0.36
C ILE A 186 -5.49 5.11 0.31
N ASP A 187 -6.54 4.31 0.45
CA ASP A 187 -6.54 2.85 0.22
C ASP A 187 -5.56 2.02 1.07
N PRO A 188 -5.53 2.22 2.40
CA PRO A 188 -4.68 1.40 3.26
C PRO A 188 -5.19 -0.05 3.35
N LYS A 189 -4.25 -0.97 3.45
CA LYS A 189 -4.51 -2.38 3.78
C LYS A 189 -4.63 -2.60 5.29
N GLY A 190 -3.88 -1.85 6.09
CA GLY A 190 -3.89 -1.95 7.55
C GLY A 190 -3.06 -3.11 8.07
N LEU A 191 -1.77 -2.90 8.23
CA LEU A 191 -0.81 -3.90 8.66
C LEU A 191 -0.17 -3.50 9.99
N MET A 192 -0.06 -4.45 10.92
CA MET A 192 0.77 -4.29 12.11
C MET A 192 2.20 -4.69 11.84
N GLY A 193 3.11 -3.74 11.92
CA GLY A 193 4.53 -3.95 11.64
C GLY A 193 5.41 -2.78 12.08
N GLU A 194 6.72 -2.93 11.89
CA GLU A 194 7.66 -1.83 12.08
C GLU A 194 7.73 -0.91 10.86
N ILE A 195 8.19 0.31 11.07
CA ILE A 195 8.16 1.38 10.06
C ILE A 195 8.98 1.02 8.79
N GLU A 196 10.04 0.26 8.91
CA GLU A 196 10.87 -0.18 7.79
C GLU A 196 10.10 -1.04 6.78
N TYR A 197 9.03 -1.70 7.20
CA TYR A 197 8.12 -2.41 6.30
C TYR A 197 7.41 -1.46 5.33
N GLU A 198 7.00 -0.27 5.80
CA GLU A 198 6.12 0.64 5.04
C GLU A 198 6.69 1.10 3.71
N ILE A 199 8.01 1.22 3.60
CA ILE A 199 8.63 1.76 2.38
C ILE A 199 8.67 0.78 1.20
N GLY A 200 8.43 -0.52 1.43
CA GLY A 200 8.62 -1.56 0.42
C GLY A 200 7.73 -1.38 -0.82
N ALA A 201 6.48 -0.95 -0.65
CA ALA A 201 5.59 -0.65 -1.77
C ALA A 201 6.07 0.56 -2.59
N GLY A 202 6.62 1.57 -1.93
CA GLY A 202 7.20 2.74 -2.59
C GLY A 202 8.43 2.41 -3.44
N LEU A 203 9.24 1.41 -3.05
CA LEU A 203 10.45 1.05 -3.78
C LEU A 203 10.19 0.43 -5.16
N ARG A 204 9.05 -0.23 -5.39
CA ARG A 204 8.70 -0.89 -6.68
C ARG A 204 7.80 -0.06 -7.60
N ASN A 205 7.43 1.14 -7.19
CA ASN A 205 6.52 2.03 -7.92
C ASN A 205 7.21 3.37 -8.26
N PRO A 206 6.77 4.11 -9.31
CA PRO A 206 5.71 3.77 -10.28
C PRO A 206 6.03 2.56 -11.16
N CYS A 207 5.01 1.82 -11.58
CA CYS A 207 5.17 0.57 -12.35
C CYS A 207 5.26 0.78 -13.87
N GLU A 208 5.08 2.00 -14.39
CA GLU A 208 5.14 2.30 -15.84
C GLU A 208 6.56 2.24 -16.39
N ASN A 209 7.57 2.46 -15.58
CA ASN A 209 8.98 2.34 -15.98
C ASN A 209 9.75 1.53 -14.93
N PRO A 210 9.51 0.22 -14.84
CA PRO A 210 10.08 -0.61 -13.77
C PRO A 210 11.61 -0.68 -13.88
N GLU A 211 12.21 -0.65 -15.09
CA GLU A 211 13.66 -0.66 -15.28
C GLU A 211 14.33 0.54 -14.60
N LEU A 212 13.71 1.73 -14.67
CA LEU A 212 14.21 2.91 -13.98
C LEU A 212 13.99 2.81 -12.47
N PHE A 213 12.73 2.59 -12.05
CA PHE A 213 12.33 2.73 -10.64
C PHE A 213 12.81 1.57 -9.75
N THR A 214 13.16 0.42 -10.34
CA THR A 214 13.79 -0.70 -9.61
C THR A 214 15.30 -0.78 -9.83
N SER A 215 15.92 0.19 -10.52
CA SER A 215 17.37 0.23 -10.69
C SER A 215 18.08 0.39 -9.34
N ARG A 216 19.31 -0.13 -9.24
CA ARG A 216 20.12 -0.03 -8.02
C ARG A 216 20.30 1.44 -7.57
N GLU A 217 20.59 2.32 -8.50
CA GLU A 217 20.79 3.74 -8.23
C GLU A 217 19.53 4.39 -7.62
N MET A 218 18.35 4.08 -8.20
CA MET A 218 17.06 4.56 -7.71
C MET A 218 16.75 4.03 -6.31
N VAL A 219 16.93 2.73 -6.09
CA VAL A 219 16.71 2.07 -4.80
C VAL A 219 17.60 2.68 -3.72
N GLU A 220 18.90 2.81 -3.98
CA GLU A 220 19.86 3.42 -3.06
C GLU A 220 19.53 4.91 -2.77
N GLY A 221 19.11 5.65 -3.79
CA GLY A 221 18.69 7.04 -3.66
C GLY A 221 17.49 7.19 -2.72
N ARG A 222 16.45 6.41 -2.95
CA ARG A 222 15.24 6.38 -2.11
C ARG A 222 15.54 5.94 -0.68
N LEU A 223 16.32 4.87 -0.49
CA LEU A 223 16.71 4.39 0.84
C LEU A 223 17.45 5.45 1.65
N ARG A 224 18.43 6.15 1.05
CA ARG A 224 19.12 7.25 1.74
C ARG A 224 18.17 8.36 2.21
N ARG A 225 17.13 8.69 1.40
CA ARG A 225 16.13 9.68 1.77
C ARG A 225 15.24 9.20 2.91
N TYR A 226 14.76 7.97 2.84
CA TYR A 226 13.97 7.36 3.91
C TYR A 226 14.77 7.25 5.22
N GLU A 227 16.02 6.80 5.16
CA GLU A 227 16.93 6.77 6.31
C GLU A 227 17.07 8.16 6.94
N SER A 228 17.36 9.17 6.14
CA SER A 228 17.53 10.55 6.61
C SER A 228 16.28 11.12 7.26
N LYS A 229 15.10 10.92 6.65
CA LYS A 229 13.82 11.51 7.07
C LYS A 229 13.13 10.74 8.19
N LEU A 230 13.18 9.42 8.17
CA LEU A 230 12.43 8.53 9.05
C LEU A 230 13.31 7.89 10.14
N LYS A 231 14.63 8.05 10.06
CA LYS A 231 15.62 7.43 10.97
C LYS A 231 15.58 5.89 10.93
N LEU A 232 15.31 5.31 9.76
CA LEU A 232 15.25 3.87 9.57
C LEU A 232 16.61 3.22 9.76
N ASP A 233 16.61 1.95 10.19
CA ASP A 233 17.78 1.08 10.05
C ASP A 233 17.92 0.67 8.56
N PRO A 234 19.00 1.10 7.85
CA PRO A 234 19.11 0.85 6.42
C PRO A 234 19.20 -0.63 6.06
N LYS A 235 19.75 -1.48 6.94
CA LYS A 235 19.80 -2.93 6.70
C LYS A 235 18.43 -3.57 6.84
N ARG A 236 17.65 -3.13 7.83
CA ARG A 236 16.27 -3.60 8.00
C ARG A 236 15.39 -3.13 6.84
N ALA A 237 15.48 -1.85 6.48
CA ALA A 237 14.77 -1.26 5.36
C ALA A 237 15.04 -2.00 4.04
N LEU A 238 16.31 -2.31 3.76
CA LEU A 238 16.71 -3.09 2.59
C LEU A 238 16.19 -4.54 2.65
N GLY A 239 16.30 -5.18 3.83
CA GLY A 239 15.77 -6.54 4.05
C GLY A 239 14.26 -6.63 3.86
N TRP A 240 13.50 -5.66 4.40
CA TRP A 240 12.05 -5.57 4.18
C TRP A 240 11.71 -5.28 2.72
N GLY A 241 12.45 -4.36 2.07
CA GLY A 241 12.28 -4.08 0.66
C GLY A 241 12.42 -5.33 -0.22
N PHE A 242 13.43 -6.16 0.07
CA PHE A 242 13.63 -7.44 -0.61
C PHE A 242 12.49 -8.44 -0.35
N ALA A 243 12.24 -8.72 0.93
CA ALA A 243 11.28 -9.74 1.31
C ALA A 243 9.85 -9.38 0.87
N GLN A 244 9.46 -8.11 1.02
CA GLN A 244 8.16 -7.61 0.55
C GLN A 244 8.05 -7.63 -0.98
N ALA A 245 9.14 -7.37 -1.71
CA ALA A 245 9.14 -7.46 -3.17
C ALA A 245 8.87 -8.91 -3.62
N VAL A 246 9.52 -9.90 -3.00
CA VAL A 246 9.23 -11.31 -3.30
C VAL A 246 7.77 -11.66 -2.95
N LEU A 247 7.29 -11.24 -1.79
CA LEU A 247 5.90 -11.48 -1.37
C LEU A 247 4.88 -10.82 -2.31
N SER A 248 5.18 -9.62 -2.80
CA SER A 248 4.34 -8.92 -3.79
C SER A 248 4.29 -9.65 -5.14
N ALA A 249 5.39 -10.26 -5.57
CA ALA A 249 5.40 -11.13 -6.76
C ALA A 249 4.52 -12.38 -6.54
N ILE A 250 4.57 -12.98 -5.34
CA ILE A 250 3.71 -14.10 -4.95
C ILE A 250 2.23 -13.69 -5.02
N TRP A 251 1.85 -12.55 -4.46
CA TRP A 251 0.47 -12.06 -4.54
C TRP A 251 0.01 -11.85 -5.99
N SER A 252 0.91 -11.36 -6.87
CA SER A 252 0.57 -11.26 -8.30
C SER A 252 0.20 -12.60 -8.91
N VAL A 253 0.90 -13.69 -8.53
CA VAL A 253 0.55 -15.05 -8.97
C VAL A 253 -0.77 -15.52 -8.33
N GLU A 254 -0.97 -15.29 -7.03
CA GLU A 254 -2.21 -15.63 -6.32
C GLU A 254 -3.44 -14.92 -6.94
N ASP A 255 -3.25 -13.68 -7.44
CA ASP A 255 -4.27 -12.89 -8.14
C ASP A 255 -4.47 -13.31 -9.61
N GLY A 256 -3.74 -14.32 -10.08
CA GLY A 256 -3.86 -14.87 -11.43
C GLY A 256 -3.09 -14.12 -12.52
N PHE A 257 -2.19 -13.22 -12.15
CA PHE A 257 -1.30 -12.56 -13.12
C PHE A 257 -0.09 -13.45 -13.44
N THR A 258 0.40 -13.32 -14.68
CA THR A 258 1.67 -13.93 -15.05
C THR A 258 2.82 -13.10 -14.49
N VAL A 259 3.72 -13.74 -13.76
CA VAL A 259 4.94 -13.13 -13.21
C VAL A 259 6.14 -13.59 -14.01
N ASP A 260 6.75 -12.67 -14.74
CA ASP A 260 7.97 -12.88 -15.51
C ASP A 260 9.07 -11.87 -15.12
N GLY A 261 10.17 -11.85 -15.86
CA GLY A 261 11.30 -10.95 -15.61
C GLY A 261 10.99 -9.45 -15.73
N ARG A 262 9.77 -9.07 -16.13
CA ARG A 262 9.30 -7.67 -16.23
C ARG A 262 8.39 -7.28 -15.08
N ASN A 263 8.02 -8.21 -14.21
CA ASN A 263 7.22 -7.88 -13.04
C ASN A 263 8.04 -6.95 -12.11
N PRO A 264 7.54 -5.74 -11.78
CA PRO A 264 8.30 -4.74 -11.00
C PRO A 264 8.77 -5.25 -9.64
N ALA A 265 7.97 -6.09 -9.00
CA ALA A 265 8.31 -6.65 -7.69
C ALA A 265 9.46 -7.67 -7.82
N LEU A 266 9.41 -8.54 -8.83
CA LEU A 266 10.49 -9.48 -9.12
C LEU A 266 11.79 -8.77 -9.55
N MET A 267 11.69 -7.71 -10.36
CA MET A 267 12.82 -6.87 -10.74
C MET A 267 13.47 -6.23 -9.51
N LEU A 268 12.66 -5.63 -8.62
CA LEU A 268 13.16 -5.06 -7.38
C LEU A 268 13.86 -6.10 -6.51
N ALA A 269 13.26 -7.28 -6.33
CA ALA A 269 13.88 -8.37 -5.58
C ALA A 269 15.25 -8.77 -6.13
N ASN A 270 15.37 -8.91 -7.45
CA ASN A 270 16.64 -9.21 -8.12
C ASN A 270 17.68 -8.09 -7.95
N THR A 271 17.26 -6.83 -7.96
CA THR A 271 18.13 -5.68 -7.72
C THR A 271 18.66 -5.65 -6.28
N ILE A 272 17.79 -5.90 -5.30
CA ILE A 272 18.15 -5.81 -3.88
C ILE A 272 18.94 -7.05 -3.42
N GLN A 273 18.67 -8.23 -3.97
CA GLN A 273 19.28 -9.49 -3.53
C GLN A 273 20.81 -9.43 -3.36
N PRO A 274 21.60 -8.91 -4.32
CA PRO A 274 23.05 -8.77 -4.18
C PRO A 274 23.49 -7.66 -3.22
N MET A 275 22.59 -6.75 -2.84
CA MET A 275 22.89 -5.66 -1.89
C MET A 275 22.78 -6.12 -0.43
N LEU A 276 22.23 -7.31 -0.17
CA LEU A 276 22.07 -7.91 1.15
C LEU A 276 23.30 -8.73 1.61
N GLU A 277 24.26 -8.92 0.72
CA GLU A 277 25.52 -9.63 0.96
C GLU A 277 26.58 -8.64 1.47
#